data_1ad07969ec6b7918c30fe166cb12bf80
#
_entry.id   1ad07969ec6b7918c30fe166cb12bf80
#
_cell.length_a   1.000
_cell.length_b   1.000
_cell.length_c   1.000
_cell.angle_alpha   90.00
_cell.angle_beta   90.00
_cell.angle_gamma   90.00
#
_symmetry.space_group_name_H-M   'P 1'
#
loop_
_entity.id
_entity.type
_entity.pdbx_description
1 polymer ?
#
loop_
_entity_poly.entity_id
_entity_poly.type
_entity_poly.pdbx_seq_one_letter_code
_entity_poly.pdbx_strand_id
1 'polypeptide(L)'
;MSNNSTSPAAAEGRTVNIAIVGLGNCATSLVEGLEFYKDAAPDAEIPGLMHTVFGDYHVADVKVVAGFDVDADKVGKDVSEALHSGQNQTIKIADIPHLGVEVKRGPTHDGLGRYYQESIEESSVEPVDVVAELKKAEADVVVSYLPVGSEEADRFYAQCAIDAGCAFVNALPVFIASDPEWAQKFRDAGLPIIGDDIKSQVGATITHRVLAHLFEERGVRLDRTMQLNVGGNMDFKNMLERERLESKKISKTQAVTSNLKTSPVAGKVHDKNVHIGPSDYVGWLNDRKWAYVRLEGSAFGEVPLNLEYKLEVWDSPNSAGIIIDAVRAAKIALDRGVAGPVEAASSYLMKSPPTQLPDDVARTQLEEFISGGIA
;
A
#
# COMPACT_ATOMS: atom_id res chain seq x y z
N MET A 1 -23.38 35.35 24.82
CA MET A 1 -24.02 34.80 23.63
C MET A 1 -23.29 33.54 23.32
N SER A 2 -23.86 32.42 23.69
CA SER A 2 -23.26 31.08 23.55
C SER A 2 -23.49 30.60 22.12
N ASN A 3 -22.43 30.53 21.32
CA ASN A 3 -22.47 29.84 20.04
C ASN A 3 -22.44 28.31 20.29
N ASN A 4 -23.61 27.70 20.22
CA ASN A 4 -23.72 26.26 20.02
C ASN A 4 -23.29 25.94 18.58
N SER A 5 -22.03 25.59 18.36
CA SER A 5 -21.62 24.89 17.18
C SER A 5 -21.97 23.40 17.37
N THR A 6 -23.12 23.00 16.87
CA THR A 6 -23.44 21.57 16.67
C THR A 6 -22.45 21.03 15.66
N SER A 7 -21.48 20.21 16.11
CA SER A 7 -20.73 19.32 15.23
C SER A 7 -21.73 18.55 14.37
N PRO A 8 -21.51 18.44 13.04
CA PRO A 8 -22.30 17.52 12.26
C PRO A 8 -22.00 16.12 12.77
N ALA A 9 -22.99 15.46 13.33
CA ALA A 9 -22.94 14.05 13.65
C ALA A 9 -22.53 13.30 12.37
N ALA A 10 -21.60 12.33 12.51
CA ALA A 10 -21.33 11.37 11.44
C ALA A 10 -22.68 10.88 10.91
N ALA A 11 -22.90 10.95 9.60
CA ALA A 11 -24.18 10.57 9.01
C ALA A 11 -24.39 9.07 9.32
N GLU A 12 -25.44 8.75 10.09
CA GLU A 12 -25.78 7.39 10.46
C GLU A 12 -25.89 6.52 9.18
N GLY A 13 -25.09 5.46 9.10
CA GLY A 13 -25.25 4.39 8.11
C GLY A 13 -24.19 4.31 7.00
N ARG A 14 -23.14 5.13 6.99
CA ARG A 14 -22.04 4.99 6.01
C ARG A 14 -20.98 4.03 6.55
N THR A 15 -20.61 3.04 5.74
CA THR A 15 -19.53 2.10 6.06
C THR A 15 -18.66 1.85 4.82
N VAL A 16 -17.40 1.54 5.06
CA VAL A 16 -16.46 0.99 4.09
C VAL A 16 -16.09 -0.40 4.58
N ASN A 17 -16.76 -1.42 4.09
CA ASN A 17 -16.55 -2.80 4.48
C ASN A 17 -15.32 -3.37 3.74
N ILE A 18 -14.25 -3.66 4.46
CA ILE A 18 -13.03 -4.19 3.85
C ILE A 18 -12.81 -5.66 4.17
N ALA A 19 -12.40 -6.41 3.15
CA ALA A 19 -11.84 -7.76 3.29
C ALA A 19 -10.31 -7.68 3.18
N ILE A 20 -9.58 -8.29 4.10
CA ILE A 20 -8.12 -8.27 4.11
C ILE A 20 -7.58 -9.64 3.68
N VAL A 21 -6.68 -9.64 2.71
CA VAL A 21 -5.96 -10.83 2.24
C VAL A 21 -4.50 -10.72 2.69
N GLY A 22 -4.09 -11.64 3.58
CA GLY A 22 -2.79 -11.59 4.25
C GLY A 22 -2.82 -10.74 5.53
N LEU A 23 -2.90 -11.40 6.69
CA LEU A 23 -2.99 -10.76 8.01
C LEU A 23 -1.60 -10.63 8.67
N GLY A 24 -0.67 -9.99 7.95
CA GLY A 24 0.69 -9.68 8.42
C GLY A 24 0.79 -8.35 9.16
N ASN A 25 2.03 -7.85 9.30
CA ASN A 25 2.35 -6.59 9.99
C ASN A 25 1.57 -5.38 9.44
N CYS A 26 1.42 -5.28 8.10
CA CYS A 26 0.69 -4.18 7.47
C CYS A 26 -0.80 -4.20 7.85
N ALA A 27 -1.42 -5.39 7.87
CA ALA A 27 -2.80 -5.55 8.32
C ALA A 27 -2.95 -5.21 9.80
N THR A 28 -1.98 -5.60 10.66
CA THR A 28 -1.96 -5.25 12.08
C THR A 28 -1.96 -3.73 12.26
N SER A 29 -1.04 -3.04 11.60
CA SER A 29 -0.93 -1.58 11.69
C SER A 29 -2.18 -0.86 11.14
N LEU A 30 -2.81 -1.40 10.08
CA LEU A 30 -4.07 -0.88 9.55
C LEU A 30 -5.18 -0.97 10.60
N VAL A 31 -5.43 -2.18 11.15
CA VAL A 31 -6.57 -2.40 12.05
C VAL A 31 -6.37 -1.70 13.39
N GLU A 32 -5.14 -1.72 13.94
CA GLU A 32 -4.81 -0.94 15.14
C GLU A 32 -4.94 0.56 14.89
N GLY A 33 -4.59 1.07 13.70
CA GLY A 33 -4.75 2.46 13.33
C GLY A 33 -6.22 2.88 13.24
N LEU A 34 -7.09 2.03 12.69
CA LEU A 34 -8.54 2.25 12.67
C LEU A 34 -9.10 2.35 14.10
N GLU A 35 -8.69 1.44 14.98
CA GLU A 35 -9.14 1.46 16.38
C GLU A 35 -8.61 2.69 17.13
N PHE A 36 -7.33 3.06 16.90
CA PHE A 36 -6.70 4.21 17.56
C PHE A 36 -7.36 5.53 17.22
N TYR A 37 -7.78 5.71 15.96
CA TYR A 37 -8.36 6.96 15.46
C TYR A 37 -9.88 6.95 15.34
N LYS A 38 -10.58 5.93 15.82
CA LYS A 38 -12.04 5.80 15.67
C LYS A 38 -12.84 6.97 16.24
N ASP A 39 -12.34 7.59 17.31
CA ASP A 39 -12.97 8.69 18.02
C ASP A 39 -12.38 10.07 17.65
N ALA A 40 -11.59 10.15 16.57
CA ALA A 40 -11.00 11.40 16.12
C ALA A 40 -12.10 12.39 15.69
N ALA A 41 -11.92 13.69 16.03
CA ALA A 41 -12.85 14.70 15.56
C ALA A 41 -12.78 14.84 14.02
N PRO A 42 -13.90 15.12 13.32
CA PRO A 42 -13.92 15.20 11.85
C PRO A 42 -12.93 16.22 11.26
N ASP A 43 -12.59 17.25 12.00
CA ASP A 43 -11.64 18.31 11.65
C ASP A 43 -10.24 18.12 12.25
N ALA A 44 -9.98 16.98 12.90
CA ALA A 44 -8.67 16.65 13.44
C ALA A 44 -7.66 16.41 12.32
N GLU A 45 -6.45 16.95 12.50
CA GLU A 45 -5.31 16.58 11.66
C GLU A 45 -4.64 15.32 12.23
N ILE A 46 -4.82 14.19 11.53
CA ILE A 46 -4.22 12.91 11.91
C ILE A 46 -2.90 12.74 11.15
N PRO A 47 -1.76 12.64 11.86
CA PRO A 47 -0.51 12.33 11.19
C PRO A 47 -0.63 11.06 10.35
N GLY A 48 -0.35 11.20 9.04
CA GLY A 48 -0.34 10.07 8.14
C GLY A 48 -1.64 9.78 7.40
N LEU A 49 -2.69 10.53 7.62
CA LEU A 49 -3.88 10.55 6.78
C LEU A 49 -3.95 11.86 5.99
N MET A 50 -4.53 11.83 4.79
CA MET A 50 -4.83 13.07 4.07
C MET A 50 -5.90 13.87 4.81
N HIS A 51 -6.96 13.19 5.23
CA HIS A 51 -8.09 13.76 5.94
C HIS A 51 -8.67 12.76 6.95
N THR A 52 -9.13 13.23 8.09
CA THR A 52 -9.91 12.43 9.04
C THR A 52 -11.23 12.00 8.41
N VAL A 53 -11.90 12.91 7.72
CA VAL A 53 -13.04 12.63 6.84
C VAL A 53 -12.58 12.79 5.39
N PHE A 54 -12.49 11.68 4.67
CA PHE A 54 -12.06 11.61 3.28
C PHE A 54 -13.30 11.54 2.38
N GLY A 55 -13.64 12.66 1.74
CA GLY A 55 -14.93 12.82 1.09
C GLY A 55 -16.06 12.71 2.12
N ASP A 56 -16.87 11.68 1.99
CA ASP A 56 -17.98 11.41 2.91
C ASP A 56 -17.64 10.40 4.02
N TYR A 57 -16.45 9.83 4.04
CA TYR A 57 -16.07 8.71 4.90
C TYR A 57 -15.07 9.11 5.99
N HIS A 58 -15.50 9.00 7.25
CA HIS A 58 -14.61 9.13 8.41
C HIS A 58 -13.71 7.89 8.52
N VAL A 59 -12.56 8.01 9.19
CA VAL A 59 -11.68 6.86 9.47
C VAL A 59 -12.41 5.73 10.20
N ALA A 60 -13.33 6.06 11.10
CA ALA A 60 -14.15 5.12 11.85
C ALA A 60 -15.20 4.37 11.03
N ASP A 61 -15.48 4.81 9.80
CA ASP A 61 -16.44 4.13 8.91
C ASP A 61 -15.82 2.90 8.23
N VAL A 62 -14.49 2.76 8.26
CA VAL A 62 -13.79 1.58 7.73
C VAL A 62 -13.95 0.41 8.70
N LYS A 63 -14.53 -0.69 8.23
CA LYS A 63 -14.82 -1.89 9.01
C LYS A 63 -14.20 -3.12 8.36
N VAL A 64 -13.48 -3.92 9.13
CA VAL A 64 -13.02 -5.24 8.69
C VAL A 64 -14.18 -6.23 8.80
N VAL A 65 -14.57 -6.82 7.67
CA VAL A 65 -15.70 -7.75 7.59
C VAL A 65 -15.30 -9.17 7.15
N ALA A 66 -14.12 -9.33 6.57
CA ALA A 66 -13.54 -10.64 6.23
C ALA A 66 -12.01 -10.60 6.31
N GLY A 67 -11.40 -11.74 6.58
CA GLY A 67 -9.96 -11.93 6.59
C GLY A 67 -9.58 -13.29 6.02
N PHE A 68 -8.55 -13.31 5.15
CA PHE A 68 -8.05 -14.53 4.52
C PHE A 68 -6.54 -14.66 4.78
N ASP A 69 -6.12 -15.81 5.23
CA ASP A 69 -4.71 -16.15 5.42
C ASP A 69 -4.49 -17.65 5.13
N VAL A 70 -3.23 -18.07 5.07
CA VAL A 70 -2.84 -19.48 4.92
C VAL A 70 -2.13 -20.02 6.18
N ASP A 71 -1.75 -19.16 7.11
CA ASP A 71 -0.98 -19.47 8.31
C ASP A 71 -1.86 -20.23 9.32
N ALA A 72 -1.40 -21.42 9.75
CA ALA A 72 -2.08 -22.25 10.75
C ALA A 72 -2.25 -21.53 12.09
N ASP A 73 -1.37 -20.61 12.43
CA ASP A 73 -1.46 -19.81 13.66
C ASP A 73 -2.58 -18.77 13.61
N LYS A 74 -3.16 -18.49 12.43
CA LYS A 74 -4.16 -17.43 12.21
C LYS A 74 -5.51 -17.95 11.78
N VAL A 75 -5.55 -18.95 10.89
CA VAL A 75 -6.80 -19.51 10.37
C VAL A 75 -7.67 -20.04 11.50
N GLY A 76 -8.96 -19.67 11.49
CA GLY A 76 -9.95 -20.06 12.50
C GLY A 76 -9.99 -19.16 13.75
N LYS A 77 -9.06 -18.21 13.89
CA LYS A 77 -9.10 -17.21 14.97
C LYS A 77 -9.89 -15.97 14.54
N ASP A 78 -10.34 -15.19 15.51
CA ASP A 78 -10.81 -13.82 15.23
C ASP A 78 -9.67 -12.98 14.68
N VAL A 79 -9.98 -12.06 13.75
CA VAL A 79 -8.99 -11.16 13.16
C VAL A 79 -8.17 -10.44 14.25
N SER A 80 -8.82 -10.00 15.34
CA SER A 80 -8.13 -9.31 16.43
C SER A 80 -7.04 -10.16 17.11
N GLU A 81 -7.23 -11.47 17.17
CA GLU A 81 -6.26 -12.42 17.72
C GLU A 81 -5.21 -12.82 16.68
N ALA A 82 -5.65 -13.05 15.43
CA ALA A 82 -4.78 -13.44 14.33
C ALA A 82 -3.71 -12.39 14.02
N LEU A 83 -4.05 -11.12 14.10
CA LEU A 83 -3.12 -10.00 13.87
C LEU A 83 -1.97 -9.95 14.88
N HIS A 84 -2.11 -10.58 16.04
CA HIS A 84 -1.06 -10.71 17.07
C HIS A 84 -0.46 -12.11 17.14
N SER A 85 -0.77 -12.99 16.16
CA SER A 85 -0.29 -14.37 16.11
C SER A 85 0.88 -14.51 15.12
N GLY A 86 1.62 -15.62 15.26
CA GLY A 86 2.68 -16.01 14.34
C GLY A 86 3.85 -15.01 14.30
N GLN A 87 4.23 -14.62 13.12
CA GLN A 87 5.44 -13.81 12.85
C GLN A 87 5.20 -12.29 12.84
N ASN A 88 4.06 -11.81 13.29
CA ASN A 88 3.80 -10.36 13.32
C ASN A 88 4.66 -9.67 14.38
N GLN A 89 5.40 -8.64 13.98
CA GLN A 89 6.45 -7.99 14.78
C GLN A 89 6.37 -6.46 14.73
N THR A 90 5.25 -5.90 14.26
CA THR A 90 5.09 -4.45 14.21
C THR A 90 4.93 -3.84 15.61
N ILE A 91 5.18 -2.55 15.72
CA ILE A 91 4.94 -1.82 16.97
C ILE A 91 3.44 -1.78 17.25
N LYS A 92 3.07 -2.03 18.49
CA LYS A 92 1.68 -1.94 18.93
C LYS A 92 1.23 -0.49 19.02
N ILE A 93 0.11 -0.17 18.37
CA ILE A 93 -0.53 1.15 18.34
C ILE A 93 -1.74 1.18 19.28
N ALA A 94 -2.58 0.15 19.23
CA ALA A 94 -3.79 0.04 20.05
C ALA A 94 -4.12 -1.41 20.39
N ASP A 95 -5.01 -1.60 21.38
CA ASP A 95 -5.66 -2.88 21.64
C ASP A 95 -6.87 -3.02 20.73
N ILE A 96 -6.91 -4.06 19.90
CA ILE A 96 -8.05 -4.34 19.02
C ILE A 96 -9.10 -5.12 19.82
N PRO A 97 -10.35 -4.66 19.92
CA PRO A 97 -11.43 -5.45 20.53
C PRO A 97 -11.74 -6.67 19.66
N HIS A 98 -12.42 -7.66 20.23
CA HIS A 98 -12.93 -8.79 19.46
C HIS A 98 -13.87 -8.30 18.35
N LEU A 99 -13.53 -8.62 17.10
CA LEU A 99 -14.24 -8.12 15.93
C LEU A 99 -15.42 -9.00 15.50
N GLY A 100 -15.43 -10.26 15.92
CA GLY A 100 -16.41 -11.26 15.46
C GLY A 100 -16.19 -11.71 14.02
N VAL A 101 -14.98 -11.49 13.49
CA VAL A 101 -14.58 -11.83 12.11
C VAL A 101 -13.55 -12.94 12.16
N GLU A 102 -13.97 -14.16 11.79
CA GLU A 102 -13.08 -15.31 11.74
C GLU A 102 -12.20 -15.29 10.49
N VAL A 103 -10.89 -15.48 10.67
CA VAL A 103 -9.94 -15.63 9.57
C VAL A 103 -10.20 -16.93 8.82
N LYS A 104 -10.49 -16.83 7.53
CA LYS A 104 -10.74 -17.96 6.65
C LYS A 104 -9.47 -18.40 5.94
N ARG A 105 -9.38 -19.70 5.67
CA ARG A 105 -8.26 -20.25 4.91
C ARG A 105 -8.46 -19.93 3.43
N GLY A 106 -7.57 -19.09 2.88
CA GLY A 106 -7.49 -18.83 1.44
C GLY A 106 -6.73 -19.93 0.70
N PRO A 107 -6.86 -20.04 -0.62
CA PRO A 107 -6.05 -20.99 -1.39
C PRO A 107 -4.59 -20.53 -1.47
N THR A 108 -3.66 -21.50 -1.52
CA THR A 108 -2.24 -21.28 -1.75
C THR A 108 -1.93 -21.53 -3.22
N HIS A 109 -1.48 -20.49 -3.95
CA HIS A 109 -1.17 -20.57 -5.38
C HIS A 109 0.34 -20.62 -5.64
N ASP A 110 1.04 -19.49 -5.43
CA ASP A 110 2.50 -19.39 -5.64
C ASP A 110 3.30 -20.13 -4.57
N GLY A 111 2.61 -20.64 -3.56
CA GLY A 111 3.21 -21.22 -2.38
C GLY A 111 3.92 -20.19 -1.50
N LEU A 112 4.25 -20.63 -0.31
CA LEU A 112 5.15 -19.92 0.58
C LEU A 112 6.56 -20.02 0.00
N GLY A 113 7.22 -18.89 -0.24
CA GLY A 113 8.62 -18.88 -0.61
C GLY A 113 9.48 -19.59 0.44
N ARG A 114 10.67 -20.03 0.05
CA ARG A 114 11.57 -20.84 0.89
C ARG A 114 11.72 -20.33 2.32
N TYR A 115 11.86 -19.02 2.51
CA TYR A 115 12.07 -18.42 3.82
C TYR A 115 10.80 -18.31 4.65
N TYR A 116 9.62 -18.24 4.02
CA TYR A 116 8.35 -18.31 4.74
C TYR A 116 8.07 -19.72 5.25
N GLN A 117 8.37 -20.76 4.46
CA GLN A 117 8.22 -22.16 4.87
C GLN A 117 9.03 -22.54 6.10
N GLU A 118 10.13 -21.81 6.38
CA GLU A 118 10.91 -22.00 7.60
C GLU A 118 10.22 -21.43 8.86
N SER A 119 9.23 -20.57 8.71
CA SER A 119 8.69 -19.75 9.80
C SER A 119 7.16 -19.84 9.92
N ILE A 120 6.48 -20.29 8.89
CA ILE A 120 5.02 -20.34 8.79
C ILE A 120 4.62 -21.78 8.43
N GLU A 121 3.77 -22.36 9.26
CA GLU A 121 3.10 -23.62 8.96
C GLU A 121 1.80 -23.34 8.21
N GLU A 122 1.65 -23.94 7.03
CA GLU A 122 0.44 -23.78 6.24
C GLU A 122 -0.71 -24.56 6.89
N SER A 123 -1.86 -23.91 7.06
CA SER A 123 -3.05 -24.51 7.63
C SER A 123 -3.54 -25.72 6.84
N SER A 124 -3.87 -26.80 7.52
CA SER A 124 -4.45 -28.01 6.93
C SER A 124 -5.96 -27.93 6.67
N VAL A 125 -6.59 -26.82 7.03
CA VAL A 125 -8.00 -26.56 6.74
C VAL A 125 -8.18 -26.40 5.24
N GLU A 126 -9.26 -26.95 4.68
CA GLU A 126 -9.57 -26.75 3.26
C GLU A 126 -9.86 -25.29 2.95
N PRO A 127 -9.38 -24.76 1.78
CA PRO A 127 -9.68 -23.41 1.38
C PRO A 127 -11.17 -23.16 1.20
N VAL A 128 -11.64 -22.00 1.61
CA VAL A 128 -13.05 -21.59 1.41
C VAL A 128 -13.29 -21.09 -0.01
N ASP A 129 -14.57 -21.03 -0.40
CA ASP A 129 -15.00 -20.26 -1.57
C ASP A 129 -14.90 -18.75 -1.22
N VAL A 130 -13.82 -18.10 -1.67
CA VAL A 130 -13.53 -16.71 -1.38
C VAL A 130 -14.64 -15.78 -1.88
N VAL A 131 -15.19 -16.04 -3.07
CA VAL A 131 -16.28 -15.23 -3.65
C VAL A 131 -17.53 -15.30 -2.78
N ALA A 132 -17.89 -16.51 -2.33
CA ALA A 132 -19.04 -16.71 -1.45
C ALA A 132 -18.85 -16.00 -0.10
N GLU A 133 -17.65 -16.08 0.51
CA GLU A 133 -17.35 -15.40 1.79
C GLU A 133 -17.34 -13.88 1.63
N LEU A 134 -16.81 -13.32 0.53
CA LEU A 134 -16.87 -11.87 0.24
C LEU A 134 -18.29 -11.36 0.12
N LYS A 135 -19.15 -12.08 -0.63
CA LYS A 135 -20.57 -11.73 -0.78
C LYS A 135 -21.34 -11.82 0.52
N LYS A 136 -21.10 -12.87 1.31
CA LYS A 136 -21.71 -13.07 2.62
C LYS A 136 -21.32 -11.99 3.63
N ALA A 137 -20.07 -11.51 3.56
CA ALA A 137 -19.54 -10.44 4.41
C ALA A 137 -19.98 -9.05 3.92
N GLU A 138 -20.64 -8.93 2.78
CA GLU A 138 -21.00 -7.65 2.16
C GLU A 138 -19.80 -6.73 2.01
N ALA A 139 -18.64 -7.28 1.57
CA ALA A 139 -17.42 -6.53 1.40
C ALA A 139 -17.55 -5.52 0.25
N ASP A 140 -17.15 -4.26 0.50
CA ASP A 140 -17.04 -3.23 -0.53
C ASP A 140 -15.68 -3.29 -1.24
N VAL A 141 -14.60 -3.51 -0.48
CA VAL A 141 -13.23 -3.41 -0.96
C VAL A 141 -12.40 -4.60 -0.47
N VAL A 142 -11.68 -5.24 -1.38
CA VAL A 142 -10.66 -6.25 -1.04
C VAL A 142 -9.29 -5.58 -1.03
N VAL A 143 -8.58 -5.71 0.09
CA VAL A 143 -7.20 -5.22 0.26
C VAL A 143 -6.24 -6.39 0.21
N SER A 144 -5.33 -6.39 -0.75
CA SER A 144 -4.30 -7.42 -0.87
C SER A 144 -3.01 -6.97 -0.18
N TYR A 145 -2.62 -7.73 0.85
CA TYR A 145 -1.38 -7.60 1.62
C TYR A 145 -0.52 -8.88 1.56
N LEU A 146 -0.68 -9.64 0.49
CA LEU A 146 0.11 -10.84 0.29
C LEU A 146 1.62 -10.53 0.22
N PRO A 147 2.50 -11.50 0.50
CA PRO A 147 3.94 -11.28 0.40
C PRO A 147 4.40 -11.12 -1.05
N VAL A 148 5.52 -10.42 -1.22
CA VAL A 148 6.18 -10.28 -2.53
C VAL A 148 6.44 -11.63 -3.17
N GLY A 149 6.12 -11.76 -4.47
CA GLY A 149 6.21 -13.00 -5.24
C GLY A 149 4.94 -13.84 -5.22
N SER A 150 3.83 -13.33 -4.68
CA SER A 150 2.50 -13.96 -4.71
C SER A 150 1.69 -13.48 -5.92
N GLU A 151 2.24 -13.64 -7.12
CA GLU A 151 1.63 -13.09 -8.35
C GLU A 151 0.36 -13.82 -8.76
N GLU A 152 0.34 -15.15 -8.70
CA GLU A 152 -0.85 -15.94 -9.03
C GLU A 152 -1.93 -15.78 -7.99
N ALA A 153 -1.55 -15.76 -6.70
CA ALA A 153 -2.49 -15.53 -5.60
C ALA A 153 -3.13 -14.15 -5.70
N ASP A 154 -2.36 -13.10 -5.98
CA ASP A 154 -2.88 -11.74 -6.06
C ASP A 154 -3.87 -11.59 -7.23
N ARG A 155 -3.54 -12.15 -8.40
CA ARG A 155 -4.48 -12.22 -9.55
C ARG A 155 -5.74 -13.03 -9.26
N PHE A 156 -5.61 -14.12 -8.49
CA PHE A 156 -6.76 -14.90 -8.04
C PHE A 156 -7.69 -14.04 -7.17
N TYR A 157 -7.17 -13.34 -6.17
CA TYR A 157 -7.99 -12.48 -5.30
C TYR A 157 -8.57 -11.27 -6.04
N ALA A 158 -7.85 -10.71 -7.02
CA ALA A 158 -8.39 -9.68 -7.91
C ALA A 158 -9.57 -10.20 -8.73
N GLN A 159 -9.50 -11.44 -9.24
CA GLN A 159 -10.64 -12.06 -9.92
C GLN A 159 -11.80 -12.33 -8.96
N CYS A 160 -11.51 -12.81 -7.73
CA CYS A 160 -12.55 -13.00 -6.72
C CYS A 160 -13.24 -11.68 -6.34
N ALA A 161 -12.51 -10.57 -6.28
CA ALA A 161 -13.09 -9.24 -6.05
C ALA A 161 -14.06 -8.86 -7.19
N ILE A 162 -13.66 -9.07 -8.46
CA ILE A 162 -14.54 -8.86 -9.62
C ILE A 162 -15.80 -9.71 -9.51
N ASP A 163 -15.67 -11.01 -9.25
CA ASP A 163 -16.79 -11.97 -9.22
C ASP A 163 -17.72 -11.73 -8.01
N ALA A 164 -17.19 -11.11 -6.94
CA ALA A 164 -17.95 -10.72 -5.77
C ALA A 164 -18.62 -9.34 -5.90
N GLY A 165 -18.18 -8.50 -6.85
CA GLY A 165 -18.66 -7.13 -7.01
C GLY A 165 -17.97 -6.13 -6.11
N CYS A 166 -16.72 -6.42 -5.69
CA CYS A 166 -15.92 -5.58 -4.81
C CYS A 166 -14.89 -4.74 -5.58
N ALA A 167 -14.56 -3.57 -5.08
CA ALA A 167 -13.35 -2.86 -5.46
C ALA A 167 -12.09 -3.63 -5.01
N PHE A 168 -10.94 -3.36 -5.64
CA PHE A 168 -9.68 -3.99 -5.27
C PHE A 168 -8.60 -2.94 -5.00
N VAL A 169 -7.90 -3.08 -3.87
CA VAL A 169 -6.73 -2.27 -3.51
C VAL A 169 -5.52 -3.18 -3.48
N ASN A 170 -4.65 -3.02 -4.48
CA ASN A 170 -3.44 -3.82 -4.62
C ASN A 170 -2.24 -3.14 -3.96
N ALA A 171 -1.87 -3.61 -2.76
CA ALA A 171 -0.69 -3.11 -2.06
C ALA A 171 0.62 -3.80 -2.49
N LEU A 172 0.55 -4.83 -3.34
CA LEU A 172 1.70 -5.59 -3.81
C LEU A 172 2.32 -5.00 -5.08
N PRO A 173 3.61 -5.30 -5.34
CA PRO A 173 4.26 -4.98 -6.62
C PRO A 173 3.91 -6.01 -7.72
N VAL A 174 2.66 -6.42 -7.78
CA VAL A 174 2.07 -7.23 -8.88
C VAL A 174 1.29 -6.29 -9.77
N PHE A 175 1.57 -6.31 -11.07
CA PHE A 175 0.91 -5.40 -12.01
C PHE A 175 -0.49 -5.89 -12.34
N ILE A 176 -1.50 -5.21 -11.76
CA ILE A 176 -2.93 -5.44 -11.98
C ILE A 176 -3.60 -4.13 -12.41
N ALA A 177 -3.55 -3.08 -11.59
CA ALA A 177 -4.12 -1.79 -11.97
C ALA A 177 -3.39 -1.17 -13.18
N SER A 178 -2.08 -1.37 -13.27
CA SER A 178 -1.22 -0.89 -14.36
C SER A 178 -1.15 -1.83 -15.56
N ASP A 179 -1.70 -3.05 -15.46
CA ASP A 179 -1.81 -3.98 -16.59
C ASP A 179 -3.07 -3.68 -17.40
N PRO A 180 -2.95 -3.43 -18.73
CA PRO A 180 -4.10 -3.05 -19.57
C PRO A 180 -5.22 -4.09 -19.63
N GLU A 181 -4.90 -5.40 -19.59
CA GLU A 181 -5.90 -6.47 -19.67
C GLU A 181 -6.69 -6.55 -18.36
N TRP A 182 -6.01 -6.49 -17.21
CA TRP A 182 -6.66 -6.45 -15.90
C TRP A 182 -7.46 -5.16 -15.69
N ALA A 183 -6.89 -4.01 -16.06
CA ALA A 183 -7.59 -2.74 -16.03
C ALA A 183 -8.90 -2.79 -16.85
N GLN A 184 -8.88 -3.49 -18.00
CA GLN A 184 -10.08 -3.66 -18.82
C GLN A 184 -11.09 -4.59 -18.15
N LYS A 185 -10.68 -5.69 -17.49
CA LYS A 185 -11.60 -6.55 -16.73
C LYS A 185 -12.37 -5.78 -15.64
N PHE A 186 -11.67 -4.91 -14.90
CA PHE A 186 -12.31 -4.05 -13.88
C PHE A 186 -13.27 -3.05 -14.52
N ARG A 187 -12.92 -2.45 -15.67
CA ARG A 187 -13.85 -1.58 -16.43
C ARG A 187 -15.09 -2.31 -16.88
N ASP A 188 -14.93 -3.49 -17.46
CA ASP A 188 -16.04 -4.30 -17.96
C ASP A 188 -16.99 -4.78 -16.84
N ALA A 189 -16.42 -5.00 -15.65
CA ALA A 189 -17.18 -5.34 -14.46
C ALA A 189 -17.86 -4.13 -13.78
N GLY A 190 -17.52 -2.90 -14.18
CA GLY A 190 -18.04 -1.69 -13.55
C GLY A 190 -17.44 -1.44 -12.15
N LEU A 191 -16.25 -1.95 -11.86
CA LEU A 191 -15.62 -1.93 -10.54
C LEU A 191 -14.30 -1.13 -10.54
N PRO A 192 -14.01 -0.37 -9.48
CA PRO A 192 -12.75 0.35 -9.36
C PRO A 192 -11.61 -0.54 -8.86
N ILE A 193 -10.39 -0.20 -9.29
CA ILE A 193 -9.15 -0.73 -8.76
C ILE A 193 -8.18 0.40 -8.44
N ILE A 194 -7.46 0.29 -7.31
CA ILE A 194 -6.35 1.16 -6.92
C ILE A 194 -5.10 0.29 -6.74
N GLY A 195 -4.04 0.59 -7.45
CA GLY A 195 -2.78 -0.18 -7.48
C GLY A 195 -1.72 0.53 -8.32
N ASP A 196 -0.53 0.03 -8.37
CA ASP A 196 0.04 -1.17 -7.71
C ASP A 196 1.22 -0.76 -6.82
N ASP A 197 1.57 -1.59 -5.84
CA ASP A 197 2.68 -1.38 -4.90
C ASP A 197 2.52 -0.14 -4.02
N ILE A 198 1.97 -0.31 -2.83
CA ILE A 198 1.67 0.77 -1.88
C ILE A 198 2.88 1.66 -1.58
N LYS A 199 2.69 2.98 -1.60
CA LYS A 199 3.65 3.94 -1.06
C LYS A 199 3.61 3.95 0.47
N SER A 200 4.71 4.36 1.08
CA SER A 200 4.73 4.79 2.48
C SER A 200 4.52 6.30 2.55
N GLN A 201 4.14 6.84 3.69
CA GLN A 201 4.00 8.29 3.90
C GLN A 201 5.31 9.03 3.67
N VAL A 202 6.33 8.70 4.46
CA VAL A 202 7.71 9.12 4.23
C VAL A 202 8.57 7.87 4.17
N GLY A 203 8.80 7.37 2.97
CA GLY A 203 9.58 6.16 2.73
C GLY A 203 10.78 6.41 1.84
N ALA A 204 11.64 5.41 1.73
CA ALA A 204 12.86 5.49 0.94
C ALA A 204 12.60 5.87 -0.53
N THR A 205 11.55 5.33 -1.14
CA THR A 205 11.20 5.64 -2.54
C THR A 205 10.75 7.08 -2.70
N ILE A 206 9.90 7.58 -1.79
CA ILE A 206 9.39 8.97 -1.85
C ILE A 206 10.54 9.95 -1.65
N THR A 207 11.33 9.79 -0.61
CA THR A 207 12.45 10.71 -0.32
C THR A 207 13.50 10.69 -1.43
N HIS A 208 13.82 9.51 -1.97
CA HIS A 208 14.75 9.38 -3.10
C HIS A 208 14.22 10.09 -4.36
N ARG A 209 12.96 9.88 -4.69
CA ARG A 209 12.28 10.48 -5.84
C ARG A 209 12.22 12.00 -5.74
N VAL A 210 11.84 12.56 -4.59
CA VAL A 210 11.77 14.00 -4.35
C VAL A 210 13.16 14.63 -4.46
N LEU A 211 14.20 14.01 -3.89
CA LEU A 211 15.56 14.52 -3.96
C LEU A 211 16.17 14.42 -5.36
N ALA A 212 15.85 13.34 -6.11
CA ALA A 212 16.25 13.23 -7.51
C ALA A 212 15.60 14.34 -8.37
N HIS A 213 14.31 14.62 -8.11
CA HIS A 213 13.60 15.71 -8.78
C HIS A 213 14.16 17.09 -8.40
N LEU A 214 14.56 17.28 -7.13
CA LEU A 214 15.23 18.51 -6.69
C LEU A 214 16.52 18.80 -7.49
N PHE A 215 17.33 17.77 -7.81
CA PHE A 215 18.51 17.93 -8.66
C PHE A 215 18.11 18.48 -10.03
N GLU A 216 17.07 17.90 -10.62
CA GLU A 216 16.53 18.31 -11.91
C GLU A 216 16.00 19.75 -11.89
N GLU A 217 15.15 20.11 -10.93
CA GLU A 217 14.59 21.45 -10.78
C GLU A 217 15.65 22.54 -10.56
N ARG A 218 16.76 22.18 -9.91
CA ARG A 218 17.87 23.09 -9.65
C ARG A 218 18.92 23.10 -10.76
N GLY A 219 18.70 22.38 -11.87
CA GLY A 219 19.62 22.30 -12.99
C GLY A 219 20.93 21.56 -12.68
N VAL A 220 20.92 20.71 -11.68
CA VAL A 220 22.04 19.80 -11.35
C VAL A 220 21.83 18.52 -12.13
N ARG A 221 22.84 18.11 -12.90
CA ARG A 221 22.78 16.83 -13.61
C ARG A 221 22.95 15.70 -12.60
N LEU A 222 21.99 14.78 -12.51
CA LEU A 222 22.14 13.56 -11.72
C LEU A 222 22.91 12.53 -12.55
N ASP A 223 24.12 12.20 -12.12
CA ASP A 223 25.01 11.30 -12.86
C ASP A 223 24.80 9.83 -12.45
N ARG A 224 24.60 9.58 -11.15
CA ARG A 224 24.31 8.24 -10.60
C ARG A 224 23.65 8.32 -9.24
N THR A 225 22.92 7.26 -8.91
CA THR A 225 22.25 7.17 -7.63
C THR A 225 22.11 5.73 -7.15
N MET A 226 22.10 5.55 -5.82
CA MET A 226 21.82 4.26 -5.22
C MET A 226 20.92 4.38 -4.01
N GLN A 227 20.17 3.30 -3.76
CA GLN A 227 19.36 3.09 -2.56
C GLN A 227 19.59 1.67 -2.06
N LEU A 228 20.02 1.55 -0.81
CA LEU A 228 20.16 0.29 -0.09
C LEU A 228 19.13 0.25 1.02
N ASN A 229 18.46 -0.88 1.20
CA ASN A 229 17.46 -1.04 2.24
C ASN A 229 17.82 -2.24 3.12
N VAL A 230 17.59 -2.11 4.42
CA VAL A 230 17.74 -3.18 5.40
C VAL A 230 16.52 -3.14 6.31
N GLY A 231 15.94 -4.30 6.60
CA GLY A 231 14.80 -4.41 7.51
C GLY A 231 14.75 -5.74 8.22
N GLY A 232 13.87 -5.86 9.20
CA GLY A 232 13.81 -7.04 10.06
C GLY A 232 12.49 -7.80 10.02
N ASN A 233 11.51 -7.34 9.26
CA ASN A 233 10.22 -8.02 9.15
C ASN A 233 10.25 -9.18 8.13
N MET A 234 9.17 -9.92 8.07
CA MET A 234 9.07 -11.11 7.22
C MET A 234 9.12 -10.78 5.72
N ASP A 235 8.68 -9.58 5.28
CA ASP A 235 8.82 -9.17 3.88
C ASP A 235 10.30 -9.05 3.50
N PHE A 236 11.15 -8.48 4.39
CA PHE A 236 12.58 -8.44 4.20
C PHE A 236 13.24 -9.81 4.20
N LYS A 237 12.79 -10.74 5.06
CA LYS A 237 13.26 -12.13 5.06
C LYS A 237 12.89 -12.82 3.74
N ASN A 238 11.66 -12.65 3.26
CA ASN A 238 11.20 -13.20 1.98
C ASN A 238 12.00 -12.64 0.79
N MET A 239 12.38 -11.37 0.84
CA MET A 239 13.17 -10.72 -0.21
C MET A 239 14.61 -11.23 -0.33
N LEU A 240 15.10 -12.08 0.57
CA LEU A 240 16.36 -12.81 0.39
C LEU A 240 16.26 -13.82 -0.75
N GLU A 241 15.07 -14.28 -1.10
CA GLU A 241 14.78 -15.10 -2.28
C GLU A 241 14.69 -14.20 -3.52
N ARG A 242 15.83 -13.93 -4.12
CA ARG A 242 16.00 -12.92 -5.17
C ARG A 242 15.22 -13.21 -6.45
N GLU A 243 14.94 -14.48 -6.73
CA GLU A 243 14.16 -14.91 -7.89
C GLU A 243 12.72 -14.40 -7.85
N ARG A 244 12.18 -14.16 -6.67
CA ARG A 244 10.83 -13.62 -6.44
C ARG A 244 10.75 -12.07 -6.48
N LEU A 245 11.86 -11.38 -6.79
CA LEU A 245 11.96 -9.92 -6.65
C LEU A 245 11.85 -9.15 -7.96
N GLU A 246 11.67 -9.78 -9.11
CA GLU A 246 11.74 -9.09 -10.40
C GLU A 246 10.73 -7.95 -10.51
N SER A 247 9.47 -8.21 -10.22
CA SER A 247 8.40 -7.19 -10.25
C SER A 247 8.68 -6.04 -9.29
N LYS A 248 9.12 -6.34 -8.05
CA LYS A 248 9.45 -5.31 -7.05
C LYS A 248 10.64 -4.44 -7.45
N LYS A 249 11.64 -5.00 -8.13
CA LYS A 249 12.79 -4.24 -8.64
C LYS A 249 12.36 -3.29 -9.75
N ILE A 250 11.50 -3.74 -10.66
CA ILE A 250 10.95 -2.93 -11.74
C ILE A 250 10.14 -1.77 -11.14
N SER A 251 9.21 -2.04 -10.24
CA SER A 251 8.36 -1.04 -9.58
C SER A 251 9.19 0.06 -8.92
N LYS A 252 10.15 -0.30 -8.05
CA LYS A 252 10.98 0.68 -7.33
C LYS A 252 11.85 1.50 -8.26
N THR A 253 12.43 0.89 -9.29
CA THR A 253 13.29 1.60 -10.26
C THR A 253 12.46 2.57 -11.08
N GLN A 254 11.30 2.15 -11.58
CA GLN A 254 10.39 3.02 -12.33
C GLN A 254 9.89 4.20 -11.50
N ALA A 255 9.55 4.00 -10.24
CA ALA A 255 9.09 5.06 -9.35
C ALA A 255 10.13 6.19 -9.20
N VAL A 256 11.43 5.88 -9.16
CA VAL A 256 12.50 6.88 -9.07
C VAL A 256 12.82 7.48 -10.44
N THR A 257 12.95 6.64 -11.49
CA THR A 257 13.43 7.08 -12.80
C THR A 257 12.36 7.74 -13.67
N SER A 258 11.07 7.50 -13.40
CA SER A 258 9.97 8.07 -14.18
C SER A 258 9.97 9.61 -14.15
N ASN A 259 10.34 10.20 -13.04
CA ASN A 259 10.42 11.66 -12.88
C ASN A 259 11.68 12.29 -13.49
N LEU A 260 12.72 11.48 -13.77
CA LEU A 260 13.99 11.95 -14.36
C LEU A 260 13.95 12.10 -15.89
N LYS A 261 12.81 11.85 -16.51
CA LYS A 261 12.67 11.86 -17.99
C LYS A 261 12.31 13.21 -18.58
N THR A 262 12.04 14.22 -17.78
CA THR A 262 11.38 15.46 -18.22
C THR A 262 12.32 16.64 -18.40
N SER A 263 13.55 16.62 -17.90
CA SER A 263 14.46 17.76 -18.02
C SER A 263 15.39 17.66 -19.23
N PRO A 264 15.41 18.69 -20.09
CA PRO A 264 16.40 18.79 -21.17
C PRO A 264 17.83 19.02 -20.66
N VAL A 265 18.01 19.48 -19.41
CA VAL A 265 19.32 19.82 -18.82
C VAL A 265 19.92 18.66 -18.03
N ALA A 266 19.09 17.88 -17.34
CA ALA A 266 19.55 16.80 -16.46
C ALA A 266 20.08 15.58 -17.24
N GLY A 267 19.73 15.42 -18.51
CA GLY A 267 20.08 14.22 -19.26
C GLY A 267 19.42 12.97 -18.66
N LYS A 268 19.31 11.91 -19.44
CA LYS A 268 18.78 10.64 -18.94
C LYS A 268 19.88 9.94 -18.13
N VAL A 269 19.66 9.78 -16.82
CA VAL A 269 20.55 8.89 -16.02
C VAL A 269 20.54 7.51 -16.67
N HIS A 270 21.71 7.01 -16.99
CA HIS A 270 21.82 5.69 -17.61
C HIS A 270 21.42 4.61 -16.62
N ASP A 271 20.62 3.62 -17.02
CA ASP A 271 20.10 2.55 -16.14
C ASP A 271 21.20 1.85 -15.33
N LYS A 272 22.41 1.74 -15.88
CA LYS A 272 23.60 1.20 -15.18
C LYS A 272 24.07 2.06 -14.00
N ASN A 273 23.68 3.33 -13.97
CA ASN A 273 24.03 4.29 -12.93
C ASN A 273 22.92 4.44 -11.87
N VAL A 274 21.86 3.66 -11.98
CA VAL A 274 20.78 3.60 -10.99
C VAL A 274 20.82 2.23 -10.30
N HIS A 275 21.13 2.23 -9.00
CA HIS A 275 21.09 1.02 -8.20
C HIS A 275 20.05 1.16 -7.09
N ILE A 276 18.91 0.50 -7.25
CA ILE A 276 17.93 0.34 -6.17
C ILE A 276 17.99 -1.12 -5.77
N GLY A 277 18.83 -1.37 -4.78
CA GLY A 277 19.26 -2.70 -4.40
C GLY A 277 18.15 -3.56 -3.84
N PRO A 278 18.34 -4.87 -3.92
CA PRO A 278 17.65 -5.78 -3.04
C PRO A 278 18.00 -5.40 -1.61
N SER A 279 17.04 -5.60 -0.76
CA SER A 279 17.18 -5.39 0.66
C SER A 279 18.01 -6.50 1.31
N ASP A 280 18.56 -6.22 2.46
CA ASP A 280 19.13 -7.23 3.35
C ASP A 280 18.22 -7.40 4.57
N TYR A 281 18.33 -8.54 5.26
CA TYR A 281 17.50 -8.90 6.40
C TYR A 281 18.32 -8.96 7.69
N VAL A 282 17.84 -8.25 8.71
CA VAL A 282 18.41 -8.27 10.06
C VAL A 282 17.27 -8.45 11.06
N GLY A 283 17.03 -9.67 11.51
CA GLY A 283 15.82 -10.05 12.27
C GLY A 283 15.56 -9.25 13.55
N TRP A 284 16.62 -8.82 14.30
CA TRP A 284 16.44 -8.01 15.50
C TRP A 284 15.97 -6.57 15.26
N LEU A 285 15.88 -6.13 13.98
CA LEU A 285 15.24 -4.85 13.66
C LEU A 285 13.73 -4.92 13.79
N ASN A 286 13.13 -6.12 13.84
CA ASN A 286 11.68 -6.32 13.81
C ASN A 286 11.07 -5.61 12.59
N ASP A 287 10.01 -4.83 12.75
CA ASP A 287 9.36 -4.10 11.66
C ASP A 287 10.04 -2.76 11.31
N ARG A 288 11.25 -2.52 11.81
CA ARG A 288 12.04 -1.34 11.44
C ARG A 288 12.74 -1.56 10.11
N LYS A 289 12.84 -0.47 9.35
CA LYS A 289 13.51 -0.42 8.06
C LYS A 289 14.46 0.76 7.98
N TRP A 290 15.67 0.50 7.54
CA TRP A 290 16.66 1.51 7.20
C TRP A 290 16.79 1.62 5.69
N ALA A 291 16.89 2.86 5.21
CA ALA A 291 17.27 3.15 3.84
C ALA A 291 18.49 4.07 3.85
N TYR A 292 19.52 3.69 3.14
CA TYR A 292 20.67 4.53 2.83
C TYR A 292 20.60 4.92 1.36
N VAL A 293 20.59 6.23 1.10
CA VAL A 293 20.45 6.77 -0.26
C VAL A 293 21.60 7.74 -0.53
N ARG A 294 22.16 7.60 -1.71
CA ARG A 294 23.20 8.48 -2.25
C ARG A 294 22.85 8.93 -3.66
N LEU A 295 22.95 10.24 -3.91
CA LEU A 295 22.83 10.87 -5.20
C LEU A 295 24.17 11.57 -5.51
N GLU A 296 24.70 11.32 -6.68
CA GLU A 296 25.91 11.97 -7.19
C GLU A 296 25.59 12.71 -8.48
N GLY A 297 25.98 13.96 -8.54
CA GLY A 297 25.68 14.80 -9.69
C GLY A 297 26.78 15.83 -9.98
N SER A 298 26.58 16.56 -11.07
CA SER A 298 27.45 17.62 -11.52
C SER A 298 26.68 18.96 -11.53
N ALA A 299 27.23 19.92 -10.79
CA ALA A 299 26.74 21.28 -10.68
C ALA A 299 27.45 22.22 -11.70
N PHE A 300 27.27 23.54 -11.54
CA PHE A 300 27.93 24.53 -12.38
C PHE A 300 29.46 24.31 -12.46
N GLY A 301 29.99 24.35 -13.68
CA GLY A 301 31.40 24.11 -13.94
C GLY A 301 31.85 22.67 -13.85
N GLU A 302 30.89 21.70 -13.94
CA GLU A 302 31.10 20.26 -13.79
C GLU A 302 31.63 19.87 -12.37
N VAL A 303 31.41 20.75 -11.39
CA VAL A 303 31.84 20.49 -10.01
C VAL A 303 30.98 19.39 -9.39
N PRO A 304 31.56 18.34 -8.81
CA PRO A 304 30.81 17.27 -8.18
C PRO A 304 29.95 17.77 -7.01
N LEU A 305 28.70 17.31 -6.97
CA LEU A 305 27.76 17.51 -5.88
C LEU A 305 27.22 16.15 -5.43
N ASN A 306 27.40 15.82 -4.15
CA ASN A 306 26.94 14.58 -3.59
C ASN A 306 25.99 14.85 -2.44
N LEU A 307 24.90 14.07 -2.37
CA LEU A 307 23.95 14.09 -1.28
C LEU A 307 23.78 12.67 -0.74
N GLU A 308 23.88 12.52 0.56
CA GLU A 308 23.65 11.25 1.26
C GLU A 308 22.68 11.46 2.41
N TYR A 309 21.83 10.45 2.65
CA TYR A 309 21.00 10.42 3.86
C TYR A 309 20.70 8.98 4.28
N LYS A 310 20.36 8.83 5.55
CA LYS A 310 19.81 7.63 6.12
C LYS A 310 18.41 7.94 6.64
N LEU A 311 17.44 7.09 6.28
CA LEU A 311 16.08 7.09 6.79
C LEU A 311 15.88 5.86 7.65
N GLU A 312 15.23 5.99 8.81
CA GLU A 312 14.73 4.88 9.62
C GLU A 312 13.24 5.08 9.88
N VAL A 313 12.45 4.04 9.66
CA VAL A 313 11.00 4.04 9.87
C VAL A 313 10.55 2.71 10.47
N TRP A 314 9.40 2.69 11.14
CA TRP A 314 8.58 1.50 11.31
C TRP A 314 7.83 1.29 9.99
N ASP A 315 8.10 0.17 9.29
CA ASP A 315 7.71 0.01 7.88
C ASP A 315 6.18 -0.10 7.73
N SER A 316 5.55 -0.95 8.51
CA SER A 316 4.12 -1.23 8.40
C SER A 316 3.23 -0.05 8.82
N PRO A 317 3.44 0.60 9.98
CA PRO A 317 2.68 1.81 10.34
C PRO A 317 2.82 2.94 9.33
N ASN A 318 4.00 3.05 8.71
CA ASN A 318 4.29 4.10 7.72
C ASN A 318 3.50 3.95 6.41
N SER A 319 2.79 2.85 6.21
CA SER A 319 1.89 2.62 5.06
C SER A 319 0.41 2.52 5.45
N ALA A 320 0.11 2.36 6.74
CA ALA A 320 -1.26 2.11 7.20
C ALA A 320 -2.22 3.26 6.85
N GLY A 321 -1.81 4.53 7.05
CA GLY A 321 -2.62 5.68 6.66
C GLY A 321 -2.89 5.74 5.16
N ILE A 322 -1.92 5.36 4.34
CA ILE A 322 -2.08 5.33 2.88
C ILE A 322 -3.17 4.33 2.46
N ILE A 323 -3.23 3.16 3.09
CA ILE A 323 -4.29 2.18 2.81
C ILE A 323 -5.65 2.66 3.32
N ILE A 324 -5.72 3.32 4.48
CA ILE A 324 -6.97 3.92 4.97
C ILE A 324 -7.53 4.93 3.96
N ASP A 325 -6.67 5.76 3.37
CA ASP A 325 -7.06 6.68 2.31
C ASP A 325 -7.45 5.93 1.03
N ALA A 326 -6.71 4.88 0.63
CA ALA A 326 -6.98 4.09 -0.56
C ALA A 326 -8.34 3.37 -0.50
N VAL A 327 -8.69 2.74 0.62
CA VAL A 327 -9.98 2.04 0.74
C VAL A 327 -11.16 3.01 0.75
N ARG A 328 -10.99 4.20 1.33
CA ARG A 328 -12.00 5.26 1.27
C ARG A 328 -12.14 5.82 -0.15
N ALA A 329 -11.03 6.01 -0.87
CA ALA A 329 -11.05 6.40 -2.28
C ALA A 329 -11.72 5.33 -3.17
N ALA A 330 -11.45 4.05 -2.92
CA ALA A 330 -12.09 2.94 -3.61
C ALA A 330 -13.61 2.92 -3.38
N LYS A 331 -14.05 3.16 -2.14
CA LYS A 331 -15.47 3.25 -1.81
C LYS A 331 -16.15 4.44 -2.49
N ILE A 332 -15.52 5.61 -2.49
CA ILE A 332 -16.01 6.79 -3.22
C ILE A 332 -16.15 6.49 -4.72
N ALA A 333 -15.16 5.78 -5.29
CA ALA A 333 -15.22 5.35 -6.68
C ALA A 333 -16.39 4.42 -6.97
N LEU A 334 -16.63 3.43 -6.08
CA LEU A 334 -17.81 2.55 -6.16
C LEU A 334 -19.10 3.37 -6.14
N ASP A 335 -19.27 4.26 -5.17
CA ASP A 335 -20.49 5.06 -5.01
C ASP A 335 -20.78 5.98 -6.21
N ARG A 336 -19.71 6.40 -6.90
CA ARG A 336 -19.78 7.24 -8.10
C ARG A 336 -19.87 6.44 -9.40
N GLY A 337 -19.78 5.11 -9.32
CA GLY A 337 -19.80 4.23 -10.52
C GLY A 337 -18.54 4.39 -11.39
N VAL A 338 -17.41 4.77 -10.79
CA VAL A 338 -16.11 4.80 -11.48
C VAL A 338 -15.61 3.39 -11.70
N ALA A 339 -15.22 3.05 -12.92
CA ALA A 339 -14.83 1.70 -13.32
C ALA A 339 -13.38 1.66 -13.83
N GLY A 340 -12.66 0.60 -13.47
CA GLY A 340 -11.25 0.42 -13.81
C GLY A 340 -10.32 1.15 -12.85
N PRO A 341 -9.07 1.44 -13.25
CA PRO A 341 -8.11 2.12 -12.40
C PRO A 341 -8.56 3.53 -12.02
N VAL A 342 -8.56 3.81 -10.71
CA VAL A 342 -8.77 5.16 -10.17
C VAL A 342 -7.44 5.89 -10.23
N GLU A 343 -7.20 6.58 -11.35
CA GLU A 343 -5.86 7.14 -11.66
C GLU A 343 -5.40 8.16 -10.64
N ALA A 344 -6.28 9.06 -10.18
CA ALA A 344 -5.95 10.09 -9.19
C ALA A 344 -5.45 9.45 -7.87
N ALA A 345 -6.15 8.42 -7.38
CA ALA A 345 -5.75 7.72 -6.16
C ALA A 345 -4.50 6.88 -6.38
N SER A 346 -4.42 6.12 -7.47
CA SER A 346 -3.26 5.27 -7.76
C SER A 346 -1.98 6.08 -7.93
N SER A 347 -2.03 7.21 -8.63
CA SER A 347 -0.84 8.07 -8.86
C SER A 347 -0.25 8.62 -7.57
N TYR A 348 -1.09 8.98 -6.60
CA TYR A 348 -0.61 9.50 -5.31
C TYR A 348 -0.24 8.40 -4.32
N LEU A 349 -1.06 7.34 -4.21
CA LEU A 349 -0.96 6.35 -3.14
C LEU A 349 -0.07 5.14 -3.50
N MET A 350 0.21 4.90 -4.80
CA MET A 350 0.89 3.70 -5.28
C MET A 350 2.20 4.01 -5.98
N LYS A 351 3.20 3.09 -5.96
CA LYS A 351 4.51 3.25 -6.59
C LYS A 351 4.48 2.96 -8.08
N SER A 352 3.61 2.06 -8.52
CA SER A 352 3.45 1.64 -9.91
C SER A 352 2.02 1.87 -10.40
N PRO A 353 1.53 3.12 -10.36
CA PRO A 353 0.21 3.43 -10.88
C PRO A 353 0.15 3.29 -12.41
N PRO A 354 -1.03 3.18 -13.02
CA PRO A 354 -1.20 3.25 -14.47
C PRO A 354 -0.56 4.50 -15.09
N THR A 355 -0.67 5.64 -14.40
CA THR A 355 -0.07 6.91 -14.81
C THR A 355 0.85 7.42 -13.70
N GLN A 356 2.15 7.59 -14.03
CA GLN A 356 3.12 8.20 -13.11
C GLN A 356 3.06 9.71 -13.18
N LEU A 357 2.82 10.37 -12.05
CA LEU A 357 2.77 11.82 -11.91
C LEU A 357 3.75 12.30 -10.84
N PRO A 358 4.24 13.57 -10.91
CA PRO A 358 4.86 14.21 -9.75
C PRO A 358 3.94 14.19 -8.53
N ASP A 359 4.51 14.06 -7.33
CA ASP A 359 3.69 13.81 -6.13
C ASP A 359 2.76 14.98 -5.75
N ASP A 360 3.16 16.22 -6.04
CA ASP A 360 2.35 17.43 -5.86
C ASP A 360 1.15 17.48 -6.83
N VAL A 361 1.38 17.11 -8.10
CA VAL A 361 0.31 17.00 -9.11
C VAL A 361 -0.65 15.87 -8.75
N ALA A 362 -0.12 14.70 -8.39
CA ALA A 362 -0.92 13.54 -7.99
C ALA A 362 -1.77 13.85 -6.76
N ARG A 363 -1.21 14.55 -5.76
CA ARG A 363 -1.95 14.99 -4.59
C ARG A 363 -3.10 15.93 -4.95
N THR A 364 -2.84 16.91 -5.80
CA THR A 364 -3.87 17.87 -6.25
C THR A 364 -5.02 17.13 -6.95
N GLN A 365 -4.71 16.19 -7.85
CA GLN A 365 -5.73 15.41 -8.53
C GLN A 365 -6.54 14.54 -7.55
N LEU A 366 -5.91 13.97 -6.53
CA LEU A 366 -6.63 13.20 -5.53
C LEU A 366 -7.57 14.10 -4.69
N GLU A 367 -7.15 15.32 -4.33
CA GLU A 367 -8.04 16.30 -3.67
C GLU A 367 -9.24 16.69 -4.57
N GLU A 368 -9.00 16.86 -5.88
CA GLU A 368 -10.07 17.10 -6.84
C GLU A 368 -11.03 15.91 -6.96
N PHE A 369 -10.49 14.68 -6.96
CA PHE A 369 -11.30 13.47 -6.92
C PHE A 369 -12.14 13.39 -5.64
N ILE A 370 -11.55 13.62 -4.47
CA ILE A 370 -12.26 13.62 -3.19
C ILE A 370 -13.44 14.58 -3.21
N SER A 371 -13.23 15.82 -3.69
CA SER A 371 -14.26 16.86 -3.76
C SER A 371 -15.29 16.66 -4.88
N GLY A 372 -15.12 15.67 -5.75
CA GLY A 372 -16.03 15.40 -6.88
C GLY A 372 -15.75 16.22 -8.12
N GLY A 373 -14.58 16.87 -8.22
CA GLY A 373 -14.18 17.67 -9.39
C GLY A 373 -13.76 16.83 -10.59
N ILE A 374 -13.28 15.61 -10.37
CA ILE A 374 -12.91 14.61 -11.38
C ILE A 374 -13.42 13.20 -10.99
N ALA A 375 -13.49 12.31 -11.97
CA ALA A 375 -13.90 10.91 -11.78
C ALA A 375 -12.70 10.00 -11.45
#